data_188c14e4216dd95571916c3b53f22f8f
#
_entry.id   188c14e4216dd95571916c3b53f22f8f
#
_cell.length_a   1.000
_cell.length_b   1.000
_cell.length_c   1.000
_cell.angle_alpha   90.00
_cell.angle_beta   90.00
_cell.angle_gamma   90.00
#
_symmetry.space_group_name_H-M   'P 1'
#
loop_
_entity.id
_entity.type
_entity.pdbx_description
1 polymer ?
#
loop_
_entity_poly.entity_id
_entity_poly.type
_entity_poly.pdbx_seq_one_letter_code
_entity_poly.pdbx_strand_id
1 'polypeptide(L)'
;FIAAVHYMYMRDAHADGDSTTVFRYVDWILTVPLMCVEFYLILKAAGATTRHLRDLVVLSTIMLVTGYVGEAGLGNASLWGLFSGLAYFAIVYMIKFGELAKLAASAGGAVQSAHNMLCLFVIIGWAIYPIGYMIGTGDGMWYSFMTGLVAAENMDFIYNVGDSINKIGFGLVVYNLA
;
A
#
# COMPACT_ATOMS: atom_id res chain seq x y z
N PHE A 1 -3.23 4.66 -14.87
CA PHE A 1 -2.69 5.82 -15.61
C PHE A 1 -1.78 6.69 -14.73
N ILE A 2 -2.24 7.10 -13.51
CA ILE A 2 -1.46 7.95 -12.58
C ILE A 2 -0.08 7.33 -12.33
N ALA A 3 -0.03 6.07 -11.90
CA ALA A 3 1.22 5.36 -11.65
C ALA A 3 2.14 5.32 -12.89
N ALA A 4 1.58 5.04 -14.08
CA ALA A 4 2.38 4.97 -15.30
C ALA A 4 3.13 6.28 -15.60
N VAL A 5 2.51 7.43 -15.35
CA VAL A 5 3.16 8.75 -15.51
C VAL A 5 4.29 8.93 -14.48
N HIS A 6 4.03 8.60 -13.20
CA HIS A 6 5.06 8.71 -12.15
C HIS A 6 6.24 7.76 -12.38
N TYR A 7 6.00 6.56 -12.92
CA TYR A 7 7.08 5.64 -13.29
C TYR A 7 7.99 6.16 -14.39
N MET A 8 7.47 6.98 -15.31
CA MET A 8 8.34 7.67 -16.29
C MET A 8 9.31 8.64 -15.59
N TYR A 9 8.82 9.43 -14.64
CA TYR A 9 9.68 10.32 -13.84
C TYR A 9 10.67 9.55 -12.95
N MET A 10 10.22 8.45 -12.32
CA MET A 10 11.11 7.61 -11.50
C MET A 10 12.21 6.97 -12.34
N ARG A 11 11.91 6.54 -13.57
CA ARG A 11 12.91 6.01 -14.49
C ARG A 11 13.98 7.05 -14.82
N ASP A 12 13.56 8.26 -15.11
CA ASP A 12 14.48 9.34 -15.49
C ASP A 12 15.34 9.73 -14.28
N ALA A 13 14.76 9.92 -13.10
CA ALA A 13 15.50 10.18 -11.85
C ALA A 13 16.51 9.05 -11.53
N HIS A 14 16.09 7.78 -11.67
CA HIS A 14 16.98 6.63 -11.46
C HIS A 14 18.16 6.63 -12.46
N ALA A 15 17.91 6.96 -13.73
CA ALA A 15 18.95 7.03 -14.75
C ALA A 15 19.96 8.16 -14.48
N ASP A 16 19.51 9.26 -13.86
CA ASP A 16 20.34 10.40 -13.46
C ASP A 16 21.07 10.16 -12.12
N GLY A 17 20.79 9.03 -11.43
CA GLY A 17 21.37 8.70 -10.13
C GLY A 17 20.69 9.40 -8.95
N ASP A 18 19.52 10.00 -9.17
CA ASP A 18 18.73 10.67 -8.15
C ASP A 18 17.82 9.70 -7.39
N SER A 19 17.40 10.11 -6.17
CA SER A 19 16.46 9.33 -5.37
C SER A 19 15.07 9.33 -5.98
N THR A 20 14.49 8.14 -6.13
CA THR A 20 13.11 7.94 -6.60
C THR A 20 12.06 8.06 -5.49
N THR A 21 12.47 8.13 -4.22
CA THR A 21 11.59 8.07 -3.05
C THR A 21 10.47 9.10 -3.09
N VAL A 22 10.75 10.36 -3.41
CA VAL A 22 9.74 11.43 -3.48
C VAL A 22 8.67 11.10 -4.51
N PHE A 23 9.07 10.73 -5.73
CA PHE A 23 8.14 10.41 -6.82
C PHE A 23 7.28 9.19 -6.49
N ARG A 24 7.87 8.20 -5.81
CA ARG A 24 7.18 6.99 -5.36
C ARG A 24 6.08 7.34 -4.35
N TYR A 25 6.38 8.16 -3.34
CA TYR A 25 5.38 8.56 -2.35
C TYR A 25 4.33 9.51 -2.92
N VAL A 26 4.66 10.36 -3.89
CA VAL A 26 3.66 11.16 -4.63
C VAL A 26 2.70 10.25 -5.39
N ASP A 27 3.18 9.18 -6.04
CA ASP A 27 2.31 8.19 -6.66
C ASP A 27 1.42 7.49 -5.62
N TRP A 28 2.02 6.98 -4.55
CA TRP A 28 1.29 6.20 -3.56
C TRP A 28 0.24 7.00 -2.80
N ILE A 29 0.51 8.27 -2.45
CA ILE A 29 -0.47 9.13 -1.76
C ILE A 29 -1.72 9.40 -2.61
N LEU A 30 -1.62 9.28 -3.91
CA LEU A 30 -2.74 9.38 -4.83
C LEU A 30 -3.40 8.03 -5.08
N THR A 31 -2.62 6.97 -5.31
CA THR A 31 -3.13 5.68 -5.78
C THR A 31 -3.64 4.77 -4.67
N VAL A 32 -2.98 4.74 -3.50
CA VAL A 32 -3.38 3.83 -2.41
C VAL A 32 -4.72 4.22 -1.77
N PRO A 33 -5.02 5.50 -1.48
CA PRO A 33 -6.38 5.88 -1.06
C PRO A 33 -7.45 5.54 -2.09
N LEU A 34 -7.15 5.62 -3.40
CA LEU A 34 -8.09 5.20 -4.44
C LEU A 34 -8.38 3.70 -4.38
N MET A 35 -7.38 2.85 -4.11
CA MET A 35 -7.61 1.41 -3.87
C MET A 35 -8.49 1.18 -2.63
N CYS A 36 -8.38 2.01 -1.59
CA CYS A 36 -9.29 1.99 -0.44
C CYS A 36 -10.72 2.39 -0.83
N VAL A 37 -10.88 3.35 -1.75
CA VAL A 37 -12.20 3.70 -2.31
C VAL A 37 -12.83 2.51 -3.02
N GLU A 38 -12.06 1.70 -3.73
CA GLU A 38 -12.56 0.50 -4.43
C GLU A 38 -13.13 -0.52 -3.44
N PHE A 39 -12.50 -0.77 -2.29
CA PHE A 39 -13.09 -1.60 -1.22
C PHE A 39 -14.46 -1.09 -0.77
N TYR A 40 -14.58 0.22 -0.58
CA TYR A 40 -15.85 0.82 -0.21
C TYR A 40 -16.91 0.64 -1.31
N LEU A 41 -16.55 0.89 -2.56
CA LEU A 41 -17.50 0.86 -3.68
C LEU A 41 -18.07 -0.54 -3.91
N ILE A 42 -17.24 -1.60 -3.87
CA ILE A 42 -17.72 -2.97 -4.05
C ILE A 42 -18.64 -3.44 -2.91
N LEU A 43 -18.48 -2.86 -1.71
CA LEU A 43 -19.27 -3.20 -0.54
C LEU A 43 -20.41 -2.21 -0.24
N LYS A 44 -20.52 -1.14 -1.02
CA LYS A 44 -21.53 -0.09 -0.78
C LYS A 44 -22.95 -0.64 -0.80
N ALA A 45 -23.28 -1.51 -1.77
CA ALA A 45 -24.58 -2.15 -1.85
C ALA A 45 -24.84 -3.13 -0.71
N ALA A 46 -23.79 -3.69 -0.10
CA ALA A 46 -23.86 -4.58 1.06
C ALA A 46 -23.96 -3.82 2.40
N GLY A 47 -23.94 -2.48 2.38
CA GLY A 47 -24.11 -1.64 3.57
C GLY A 47 -22.84 -0.94 4.05
N ALA A 48 -21.76 -0.92 3.27
CA ALA A 48 -20.60 -0.11 3.62
C ALA A 48 -20.96 1.39 3.63
N THR A 49 -20.52 2.08 4.65
CA THR A 49 -20.86 3.49 4.91
C THR A 49 -19.70 4.43 4.57
N THR A 50 -19.99 5.72 4.44
CA THR A 50 -18.96 6.75 4.27
C THR A 50 -17.97 6.82 5.45
N ARG A 51 -18.33 6.30 6.63
CA ARG A 51 -17.40 6.14 7.75
C ARG A 51 -16.30 5.14 7.40
N HIS A 52 -16.66 3.98 6.85
CA HIS A 52 -15.67 2.99 6.42
C HIS A 52 -14.71 3.55 5.37
N LEU A 53 -15.26 4.30 4.39
CA LEU A 53 -14.45 4.99 3.39
C LEU A 53 -13.48 5.99 4.03
N ARG A 54 -13.99 6.87 4.87
CA ARG A 54 -13.17 7.87 5.57
C ARG A 54 -12.05 7.22 6.37
N ASP A 55 -12.37 6.19 7.15
CA ASP A 55 -11.42 5.56 8.05
C ASP A 55 -10.31 4.84 7.25
N LEU A 56 -10.63 4.18 6.13
CA LEU A 56 -9.64 3.61 5.23
C LEU A 56 -8.75 4.67 4.57
N VAL A 57 -9.33 5.77 4.07
CA VAL A 57 -8.58 6.86 3.43
C VAL A 57 -7.67 7.54 4.45
N VAL A 58 -8.16 7.82 5.66
CA VAL A 58 -7.34 8.43 6.72
C VAL A 58 -6.20 7.52 7.14
N LEU A 59 -6.46 6.23 7.37
CA LEU A 59 -5.41 5.28 7.75
C LEU A 59 -4.37 5.11 6.65
N SER A 60 -4.78 5.02 5.37
CA SER A 60 -3.83 4.91 4.26
C SER A 60 -2.99 6.18 4.11
N THR A 61 -3.57 7.36 4.33
CA THR A 61 -2.84 8.62 4.33
C THR A 61 -1.83 8.69 5.48
N ILE A 62 -2.23 8.32 6.70
CA ILE A 62 -1.31 8.24 7.85
C ILE A 62 -0.16 7.27 7.56
N MET A 63 -0.47 6.07 7.05
CA MET A 63 0.53 5.07 6.69
C MET A 63 1.58 5.64 5.73
N LEU A 64 1.15 6.34 4.68
CA LEU A 64 2.05 6.87 3.66
C LEU A 64 2.84 8.08 4.15
N VAL A 65 2.21 9.02 4.85
CA VAL A 65 2.90 10.20 5.38
C VAL A 65 3.97 9.79 6.39
N THR A 66 3.63 8.90 7.32
CA THR A 66 4.59 8.43 8.33
C THR A 66 5.70 7.59 7.69
N GLY A 67 5.38 6.75 6.70
CA GLY A 67 6.37 6.02 5.92
C GLY A 67 7.34 6.95 5.19
N TYR A 68 6.82 7.99 4.54
CA TYR A 68 7.64 8.99 3.86
C TYR A 68 8.61 9.70 4.80
N VAL A 69 8.13 10.15 5.96
CA VAL A 69 8.98 10.85 6.96
C VAL A 69 10.16 9.98 7.38
N GLY A 70 9.95 8.69 7.57
CA GLY A 70 11.02 7.76 7.92
C GLY A 70 11.96 7.46 6.75
N GLU A 71 11.43 7.13 5.56
CA GLU A 71 12.24 6.74 4.40
C GLU A 71 13.02 7.92 3.80
N ALA A 72 12.47 9.12 3.85
CA ALA A 72 13.13 10.33 3.40
C ALA A 72 14.17 10.88 4.41
N GLY A 73 14.39 10.21 5.53
CA GLY A 73 15.37 10.64 6.55
C GLY A 73 14.98 11.91 7.31
N LEU A 74 13.69 12.27 7.30
CA LEU A 74 13.17 13.45 8.01
C LEU A 74 12.97 13.21 9.51
N GLY A 75 13.11 11.94 9.96
CA GLY A 75 12.99 11.53 11.35
C GLY A 75 13.55 10.14 11.57
N ASN A 76 13.42 9.62 12.79
CA ASN A 76 13.87 8.27 13.12
C ASN A 76 13.09 7.22 12.32
N ALA A 77 13.77 6.50 11.41
CA ALA A 77 13.14 5.57 10.49
C ALA A 77 12.39 4.44 11.21
N SER A 78 12.96 3.87 12.28
CA SER A 78 12.31 2.79 13.03
C SER A 78 11.01 3.24 13.71
N LEU A 79 10.99 4.45 14.27
CA LEU A 79 9.79 4.98 14.93
C LEU A 79 8.70 5.33 13.91
N TRP A 80 9.06 6.03 12.84
CA TRP A 80 8.11 6.41 11.80
C TRP A 80 7.60 5.21 11.02
N GLY A 81 8.46 4.21 10.76
CA GLY A 81 8.07 2.93 10.18
C GLY A 81 7.12 2.15 11.08
N LEU A 82 7.27 2.22 12.41
CA LEU A 82 6.32 1.61 13.35
C LEU A 82 4.93 2.24 13.24
N PHE A 83 4.83 3.58 13.19
CA PHE A 83 3.54 4.25 13.01
C PHE A 83 2.90 3.90 11.66
N SER A 84 3.69 3.85 10.59
CA SER A 84 3.22 3.41 9.27
C SER A 84 2.71 1.96 9.32
N GLY A 85 3.46 1.06 9.94
CA GLY A 85 3.07 -0.33 10.12
C GLY A 85 1.79 -0.50 10.94
N LEU A 86 1.61 0.25 12.01
CA LEU A 86 0.38 0.22 12.81
C LEU A 86 -0.84 0.66 12.00
N ALA A 87 -0.72 1.69 11.18
CA ALA A 87 -1.79 2.12 10.28
C ALA A 87 -2.09 1.06 9.21
N TYR A 88 -1.07 0.41 8.65
CA TYR A 88 -1.24 -0.72 7.73
C TYR A 88 -2.00 -1.87 8.38
N PHE A 89 -1.61 -2.31 9.58
CA PHE A 89 -2.30 -3.38 10.29
C PHE A 89 -3.73 -3.00 10.68
N ALA A 90 -4.01 -1.73 10.95
CA ALA A 90 -5.37 -1.26 11.17
C ALA A 90 -6.23 -1.41 9.91
N ILE A 91 -5.70 -1.07 8.72
CA ILE A 91 -6.37 -1.31 7.43
C ILE A 91 -6.65 -2.81 7.25
N VAL A 92 -5.63 -3.67 7.44
CA VAL A 92 -5.77 -5.13 7.34
C VAL A 92 -6.85 -5.64 8.28
N TYR A 93 -6.88 -5.16 9.52
CA TYR A 93 -7.92 -5.53 10.48
C TYR A 93 -9.32 -5.15 9.98
N MET A 94 -9.50 -3.92 9.48
CA MET A 94 -10.79 -3.44 8.98
C MET A 94 -11.32 -4.28 7.81
N ILE A 95 -10.45 -4.61 6.85
CA ILE A 95 -10.88 -5.33 5.64
C ILE A 95 -11.00 -6.85 5.86
N LYS A 96 -10.23 -7.44 6.78
CA LYS A 96 -10.17 -8.91 6.94
C LYS A 96 -10.95 -9.43 8.14
N PHE A 97 -11.03 -8.65 9.22
CA PHE A 97 -11.62 -9.09 10.49
C PHE A 97 -12.74 -8.15 10.98
N GLY A 98 -12.81 -6.93 10.46
CA GLY A 98 -13.76 -5.90 10.85
C GLY A 98 -15.13 -6.01 10.18
N GLU A 99 -15.86 -4.90 10.18
CA GLU A 99 -17.21 -4.83 9.61
C GLU A 99 -17.23 -5.06 8.09
N LEU A 100 -16.19 -4.61 7.37
CA LEU A 100 -16.11 -4.80 5.92
C LEU A 100 -16.05 -6.28 5.53
N ALA A 101 -15.34 -7.11 6.30
CA ALA A 101 -15.31 -8.56 6.09
C ALA A 101 -16.71 -9.19 6.30
N LYS A 102 -17.44 -8.73 7.32
CA LYS A 102 -18.81 -9.20 7.60
C LYS A 102 -19.78 -8.81 6.48
N LEU A 103 -19.67 -7.58 5.98
CA LEU A 103 -20.47 -7.11 4.85
C LEU A 103 -20.17 -7.90 3.58
N ALA A 104 -18.90 -8.20 3.29
CA ALA A 104 -18.53 -9.06 2.17
C ALA A 104 -19.12 -10.45 2.30
N ALA A 105 -19.03 -11.06 3.48
CA ALA A 105 -19.60 -12.38 3.76
C ALA A 105 -21.13 -12.39 3.61
N SER A 106 -21.82 -11.34 4.06
CA SER A 106 -23.28 -11.23 3.91
C SER A 106 -23.73 -11.02 2.46
N ALA A 107 -22.92 -10.31 1.66
CA ALA A 107 -23.19 -10.15 0.22
C ALA A 107 -23.01 -11.44 -0.55
N GLY A 108 -22.09 -12.31 -0.13
CA GLY A 108 -21.82 -13.60 -0.75
C GLY A 108 -21.31 -13.52 -2.18
N GLY A 109 -21.33 -14.69 -2.87
CA GLY A 109 -21.07 -14.79 -4.30
C GLY A 109 -19.83 -14.05 -4.82
N ALA A 110 -20.00 -13.33 -5.92
CA ALA A 110 -18.91 -12.62 -6.59
C ALA A 110 -18.32 -11.48 -5.74
N VAL A 111 -19.14 -10.77 -4.95
CA VAL A 111 -18.70 -9.67 -4.08
C VAL A 111 -17.77 -10.18 -3.00
N GLN A 112 -18.12 -11.26 -2.32
CA GLN A 112 -17.28 -11.88 -1.31
C GLN A 112 -15.97 -12.40 -1.91
N SER A 113 -16.04 -13.03 -3.09
CA SER A 113 -14.87 -13.54 -3.79
C SER A 113 -13.91 -12.41 -4.19
N ALA A 114 -14.42 -11.32 -4.76
CA ALA A 114 -13.65 -10.14 -5.11
C ALA A 114 -13.02 -9.51 -3.85
N HIS A 115 -13.80 -9.29 -2.79
CA HIS A 115 -13.29 -8.75 -1.54
C HIS A 115 -12.15 -9.59 -0.96
N ASN A 116 -12.29 -10.91 -0.93
CA ASN A 116 -11.24 -11.80 -0.44
C ASN A 116 -9.96 -11.71 -1.29
N MET A 117 -10.09 -11.61 -2.61
CA MET A 117 -8.96 -11.43 -3.50
C MET A 117 -8.26 -10.08 -3.27
N LEU A 118 -9.02 -8.98 -3.13
CA LEU A 118 -8.47 -7.66 -2.80
C LEU A 118 -7.75 -7.68 -1.44
N CYS A 119 -8.29 -8.41 -0.44
CA CYS A 119 -7.60 -8.60 0.84
C CYS A 119 -6.24 -9.29 0.67
N LEU A 120 -6.11 -10.27 -0.24
CA LEU A 120 -4.82 -10.92 -0.52
C LEU A 120 -3.81 -9.93 -1.11
N PHE A 121 -4.23 -9.05 -2.04
CA PHE A 121 -3.36 -8.00 -2.55
C PHE A 121 -2.89 -7.06 -1.45
N VAL A 122 -3.75 -6.69 -0.49
CA VAL A 122 -3.34 -5.84 0.62
C VAL A 122 -2.43 -6.59 1.61
N ILE A 123 -2.75 -7.83 1.98
CA ILE A 123 -2.01 -8.57 3.00
C ILE A 123 -0.66 -9.06 2.46
N ILE A 124 -0.64 -9.63 1.26
CA ILE A 124 0.56 -10.23 0.65
C ILE A 124 1.25 -9.22 -0.26
N GLY A 125 0.49 -8.61 -1.16
CA GLY A 125 1.05 -7.70 -2.16
C GLY A 125 1.64 -6.44 -1.53
N TRP A 126 0.96 -5.84 -0.55
CA TRP A 126 1.49 -4.64 0.12
C TRP A 126 2.58 -4.95 1.16
N ALA A 127 2.77 -6.20 1.59
CA ALA A 127 3.85 -6.55 2.50
C ALA A 127 5.26 -6.23 1.94
N ILE A 128 5.39 -6.16 0.62
CA ILE A 128 6.65 -5.77 -0.05
C ILE A 128 7.14 -4.38 0.40
N TYR A 129 6.22 -3.44 0.67
CA TYR A 129 6.58 -2.06 1.01
C TYR A 129 7.19 -1.93 2.41
N PRO A 130 6.59 -2.42 3.52
CA PRO A 130 7.23 -2.39 4.82
C PRO A 130 8.51 -3.26 4.87
N ILE A 131 8.57 -4.37 4.14
CA ILE A 131 9.79 -5.18 4.03
C ILE A 131 10.89 -4.37 3.34
N GLY A 132 10.61 -3.76 2.21
CA GLY A 132 11.58 -2.92 1.49
C GLY A 132 11.99 -1.69 2.29
N TYR A 133 11.06 -1.07 3.01
CA TYR A 133 11.35 0.00 3.95
C TYR A 133 12.39 -0.43 5.01
N MET A 134 12.19 -1.58 5.65
CA MET A 134 13.13 -2.11 6.65
C MET A 134 14.48 -2.48 6.07
N ILE A 135 14.53 -2.94 4.82
CA ILE A 135 15.79 -3.25 4.11
C ILE A 135 16.54 -1.96 3.77
N GLY A 136 15.84 -0.93 3.31
CA GLY A 136 16.42 0.31 2.79
C GLY A 136 16.74 1.37 3.86
N THR A 137 16.11 1.28 5.04
CA THR A 137 16.29 2.26 6.11
C THR A 137 16.99 1.63 7.32
N GLY A 138 18.32 1.69 7.36
CA GLY A 138 19.11 1.09 8.43
C GLY A 138 19.50 2.10 9.50
N ASP A 139 18.66 2.37 10.49
CA ASP A 139 19.01 3.21 11.64
C ASP A 139 19.45 2.41 12.89
N GLY A 140 19.69 1.11 12.73
CA GLY A 140 20.24 0.24 13.77
C GLY A 140 19.28 -0.20 14.87
N MET A 141 17.98 0.05 14.71
CA MET A 141 16.96 -0.32 15.68
C MET A 141 16.50 -1.79 15.52
N TRP A 142 15.28 -2.09 15.91
CA TRP A 142 14.72 -3.45 16.02
C TRP A 142 14.71 -4.28 14.72
N TYR A 143 14.84 -3.67 13.54
CA TYR A 143 14.92 -4.38 12.26
C TYR A 143 16.29 -4.29 11.56
N SER A 144 17.33 -3.90 12.26
CA SER A 144 18.69 -3.77 11.69
C SER A 144 19.21 -5.04 11.00
N PHE A 145 18.69 -6.23 11.40
CA PHE A 145 19.02 -7.50 10.76
C PHE A 145 18.53 -7.61 9.31
N MET A 146 17.59 -6.77 8.89
CA MET A 146 17.08 -6.71 7.51
C MET A 146 17.86 -5.76 6.61
N THR A 147 18.62 -4.86 7.20
CA THR A 147 19.38 -3.85 6.46
C THR A 147 20.41 -4.51 5.55
N GLY A 148 20.38 -4.14 4.26
CA GLY A 148 21.34 -4.65 3.29
C GLY A 148 21.09 -6.08 2.80
N LEU A 149 19.97 -6.72 3.16
CA LEU A 149 19.60 -8.03 2.60
C LEU A 149 19.43 -7.99 1.08
N VAL A 150 19.05 -6.82 0.55
CA VAL A 150 18.96 -6.53 -0.88
C VAL A 150 19.77 -5.27 -1.16
N ALA A 151 20.55 -5.26 -2.23
CA ALA A 151 21.27 -4.07 -2.64
C ALA A 151 20.29 -2.94 -2.98
N ALA A 152 20.64 -1.71 -2.59
CA ALA A 152 19.74 -0.55 -2.70
C ALA A 152 19.28 -0.31 -4.15
N GLU A 153 20.16 -0.55 -5.12
CA GLU A 153 19.84 -0.43 -6.55
C GLU A 153 18.76 -1.40 -7.03
N ASN A 154 18.55 -2.52 -6.34
CA ASN A 154 17.54 -3.51 -6.71
C ASN A 154 16.17 -3.20 -6.08
N MET A 155 16.11 -2.32 -5.07
CA MET A 155 14.86 -2.00 -4.40
C MET A 155 13.86 -1.30 -5.33
N ASP A 156 14.31 -0.40 -6.18
CA ASP A 156 13.45 0.26 -7.17
C ASP A 156 12.83 -0.76 -8.14
N PHE A 157 13.59 -1.73 -8.59
CA PHE A 157 13.09 -2.80 -9.45
C PHE A 157 12.02 -3.64 -8.73
N ILE A 158 12.28 -4.02 -7.47
CA ILE A 158 11.35 -4.82 -6.66
C ILE A 158 10.04 -4.06 -6.43
N TYR A 159 10.13 -2.77 -6.07
CA TYR A 159 8.94 -1.93 -5.90
C TYR A 159 8.16 -1.77 -7.20
N ASN A 160 8.83 -1.54 -8.32
CA ASN A 160 8.19 -1.35 -9.63
C ASN A 160 7.43 -2.61 -10.09
N VAL A 161 8.02 -3.79 -9.90
CA VAL A 161 7.36 -5.08 -10.20
C VAL A 161 6.18 -5.31 -9.25
N GLY A 162 6.40 -5.13 -7.95
CA GLY A 162 5.35 -5.29 -6.94
C GLY A 162 4.16 -4.35 -7.17
N ASP A 163 4.44 -3.08 -7.46
CA ASP A 163 3.43 -2.06 -7.74
C ASP A 163 2.62 -2.40 -9.01
N SER A 164 3.30 -2.85 -10.07
CA SER A 164 2.64 -3.24 -11.31
C SER A 164 1.68 -4.40 -11.09
N ILE A 165 2.12 -5.45 -10.38
CA ILE A 165 1.29 -6.60 -10.04
C ILE A 165 0.11 -6.17 -9.16
N ASN A 166 0.37 -5.39 -8.11
CA ASN A 166 -0.65 -4.97 -7.17
C ASN A 166 -1.71 -4.09 -7.84
N LYS A 167 -1.31 -3.04 -8.57
CA LYS A 167 -2.25 -2.09 -9.16
C LYS A 167 -3.04 -2.69 -10.32
N ILE A 168 -2.37 -3.43 -11.21
CA ILE A 168 -3.05 -4.08 -12.35
C ILE A 168 -3.95 -5.21 -11.84
N GLY A 169 -3.44 -6.07 -10.96
CA GLY A 169 -4.19 -7.19 -10.41
C GLY A 169 -5.42 -6.73 -9.62
N PHE A 170 -5.25 -5.71 -8.78
CA PHE A 170 -6.34 -5.11 -8.01
C PHE A 170 -7.43 -4.54 -8.93
N GLY A 171 -7.05 -3.74 -9.92
CA GLY A 171 -7.97 -3.17 -10.89
C GLY A 171 -8.71 -4.22 -11.72
N LEU A 172 -8.03 -5.32 -12.10
CA LEU A 172 -8.67 -6.43 -12.83
C LEU A 172 -9.72 -7.16 -11.98
N VAL A 173 -9.49 -7.32 -10.67
CA VAL A 173 -10.49 -7.92 -9.78
C VAL A 173 -11.74 -7.05 -9.71
N VAL A 174 -11.57 -5.72 -9.57
CA VAL A 174 -12.70 -4.78 -9.54
C VAL A 174 -13.43 -4.75 -10.88
N TYR A 175 -12.70 -4.72 -12.00
CA TYR A 175 -13.28 -4.75 -13.35
C TYR A 175 -14.10 -6.01 -13.61
N ASN A 176 -13.61 -7.18 -13.18
CA ASN A 176 -14.32 -8.44 -13.37
C ASN A 176 -15.58 -8.56 -12.49
N LEU A 177 -15.65 -7.79 -11.41
CA LEU A 177 -16.85 -7.75 -10.57
C LEU A 177 -17.93 -6.82 -11.13
N ALA A 178 -17.53 -5.74 -11.82
CA ALA A 178 -18.43 -4.73 -12.38
C ALA A 178 -19.18 -5.24 -13.61
#